data_12f965b73b6665271ad35b3ed2f05e44
#
_entry.id   12f965b73b6665271ad35b3ed2f05e44
#
_cell.length_a   1.000
_cell.length_b   1.000
_cell.length_c   1.000
_cell.angle_alpha   90.00
_cell.angle_beta   90.00
_cell.angle_gamma   90.00
#
_symmetry.space_group_name_H-M   'P 1'
#
loop_
_entity.id
_entity.type
_entity.pdbx_description
1 polymer ?
#
loop_
_entity_poly.entity_id
_entity_poly.type
_entity_poly.pdbx_seq_one_letter_code
_entity_poly.pdbx_strand_id
1 'polypeptide(L)'
;MNRRLPLAFALLKFVSGYFLISSQYDLHRDEYLYLNHGRHLAWGYLEVPPLSAAQGWLSLALGGGEGWVRFWPFLWGAATLYLVMRLAQRLGGGWFATALAGTCYLGTAFARLNLLFQPNSFEVFGFVFGLYWLVRYVQTERPRFLYLLGLGLGLGLLNKYTTLFFIAALGGALLLTPTRRVLLNRHFWGAAALALLVWAPNLAWQLRHGIPFRHHMQLLHDTQLVHVDPTEFWKLQLLMCLGAVWVWVPGLLALLLSPRLRPYCVVGWVAVLGVGIQVALHGKAYYTLGYYPGLFSFGAWWWEARLAGLAWPRLAAGLRPILVLLPLALLAPLLPFIYPMRPPAAMAALRARFAPLGLYTWEDGRIHALPQDYADMRGWRELADKTWAAYQSLPAAVRAHTLIKCANYGQASAINYYNRHRPLTPAQSFNGSFLYWFPVRQDWQAVLIIDDELHPELAGYFASYRELGAVADPYARERGTRIILGRGPGPALLARVNEEWRAELAQWENKAR
;
A
#
# COMPACT_ATOMS: atom_id res chain seq x y z
N MET A 1 -16.69 23.78 -18.36
CA MET A 1 -16.21 22.39 -18.16
C MET A 1 -17.13 21.67 -17.19
N ASN A 2 -17.77 20.59 -17.61
CA ASN A 2 -18.73 19.86 -16.80
C ASN A 2 -17.98 19.04 -15.71
N ARG A 3 -18.15 19.41 -14.42
CA ARG A 3 -17.55 18.71 -13.27
C ARG A 3 -18.34 17.47 -12.87
N ARG A 4 -19.56 17.27 -13.40
CA ARG A 4 -20.46 16.20 -12.98
C ARG A 4 -19.93 14.81 -13.32
N LEU A 5 -19.37 14.63 -14.53
CA LEU A 5 -18.86 13.33 -14.97
C LEU A 5 -17.70 12.82 -14.09
N PRO A 6 -16.59 13.57 -13.83
CA PRO A 6 -15.54 13.13 -12.91
C PRO A 6 -16.05 12.83 -11.51
N LEU A 7 -17.00 13.64 -11.00
CA LEU A 7 -17.57 13.43 -9.68
C LEU A 7 -18.42 12.15 -9.63
N ALA A 8 -19.24 11.89 -10.64
CA ALA A 8 -20.06 10.69 -10.72
C ALA A 8 -19.18 9.40 -10.74
N PHE A 9 -18.11 9.41 -11.54
CA PHE A 9 -17.16 8.29 -11.56
C PHE A 9 -16.46 8.08 -10.22
N ALA A 10 -16.01 9.16 -9.58
CA ALA A 10 -15.37 9.11 -8.26
C ALA A 10 -16.32 8.57 -7.18
N LEU A 11 -17.57 9.05 -7.14
CA LEU A 11 -18.59 8.56 -6.22
C LEU A 11 -18.92 7.08 -6.47
N LEU A 12 -19.08 6.69 -7.74
CA LEU A 12 -19.32 5.30 -8.10
C LEU A 12 -18.18 4.40 -7.63
N LYS A 13 -16.92 4.80 -7.89
CA LYS A 13 -15.74 4.04 -7.41
C LYS A 13 -15.71 3.94 -5.88
N PHE A 14 -15.95 5.04 -5.18
CA PHE A 14 -15.94 5.07 -3.71
C PHE A 14 -16.98 4.12 -3.13
N VAL A 15 -18.22 4.23 -3.60
CA VAL A 15 -19.36 3.45 -3.10
C VAL A 15 -19.23 1.97 -3.49
N SER A 16 -18.82 1.67 -4.73
CA SER A 16 -18.72 0.29 -5.21
C SER A 16 -17.71 -0.54 -4.41
N GLY A 17 -16.67 0.07 -3.85
CA GLY A 17 -15.68 -0.62 -3.01
C GLY A 17 -16.30 -1.38 -1.85
N TYR A 18 -17.36 -0.84 -1.25
CA TYR A 18 -18.05 -1.49 -0.12
C TYR A 18 -18.87 -2.72 -0.51
N PHE A 19 -19.22 -2.88 -1.78
CA PHE A 19 -20.06 -3.99 -2.27
C PHE A 19 -19.25 -5.08 -2.98
N LEU A 20 -17.97 -4.82 -3.30
CA LEU A 20 -17.13 -5.71 -4.08
C LEU A 20 -16.22 -6.62 -3.23
N ILE A 21 -16.47 -6.67 -1.92
CA ILE A 21 -15.71 -7.50 -0.97
C ILE A 21 -16.70 -8.41 -0.24
N SER A 22 -16.49 -9.73 -0.35
CA SER A 22 -17.27 -10.72 0.38
C SER A 22 -16.96 -10.68 1.87
N SER A 23 -17.99 -10.83 2.72
CA SER A 23 -17.86 -10.95 4.17
C SER A 23 -17.11 -12.20 4.65
N GLN A 24 -16.74 -13.10 3.73
CA GLN A 24 -15.95 -14.27 4.04
C GLN A 24 -14.44 -13.97 4.10
N TYR A 25 -14.02 -12.74 3.77
CA TYR A 25 -12.65 -12.30 3.89
C TYR A 25 -12.52 -11.26 5.00
N ASP A 26 -11.60 -11.51 5.90
CA ASP A 26 -11.19 -10.58 6.95
C ASP A 26 -10.44 -9.36 6.36
N LEU A 27 -9.90 -8.48 7.18
CA LEU A 27 -8.90 -7.51 6.75
C LEU A 27 -7.61 -8.24 6.33
N HIS A 28 -6.83 -7.61 5.45
CA HIS A 28 -5.52 -8.13 5.05
C HIS A 28 -4.51 -7.99 6.21
N ARG A 29 -3.53 -8.89 6.27
CA ARG A 29 -2.47 -8.92 7.29
C ARG A 29 -1.89 -7.54 7.61
N ASP A 30 -1.54 -6.76 6.57
CA ASP A 30 -0.92 -5.45 6.74
C ASP A 30 -1.89 -4.39 7.27
N GLU A 31 -3.19 -4.52 7.00
CA GLU A 31 -4.19 -3.57 7.51
C GLU A 31 -4.23 -3.59 9.04
N TYR A 32 -4.07 -4.77 9.65
CA TYR A 32 -3.96 -4.88 11.12
C TYR A 32 -2.72 -4.18 11.66
N LEU A 33 -1.58 -4.24 10.96
CA LEU A 33 -0.35 -3.55 11.36
C LEU A 33 -0.58 -2.04 11.42
N TYR A 34 -1.16 -1.44 10.37
CA TYR A 34 -1.41 0.01 10.35
C TYR A 34 -2.46 0.45 11.38
N LEU A 35 -3.42 -0.41 11.72
CA LEU A 35 -4.34 -0.18 12.83
C LEU A 35 -3.62 -0.24 14.18
N ASN A 36 -2.66 -1.16 14.33
CA ASN A 36 -1.85 -1.25 15.56
C ASN A 36 -0.92 -0.04 15.70
N HIS A 37 -0.33 0.47 14.59
CA HIS A 37 0.35 1.77 14.58
C HIS A 37 -0.58 2.91 15.06
N GLY A 38 -1.85 2.89 14.64
CA GLY A 38 -2.85 3.86 15.08
C GLY A 38 -3.15 3.85 16.57
N ARG A 39 -2.90 2.72 17.26
CA ARG A 39 -2.98 2.65 18.74
C ARG A 39 -1.78 3.27 19.43
N HIS A 40 -0.65 3.35 18.75
CA HIS A 40 0.63 3.82 19.27
C HIS A 40 1.15 4.99 18.43
N LEU A 41 0.37 6.10 18.38
CA LEU A 41 0.71 7.26 17.56
C LEU A 41 2.09 7.80 17.85
N ALA A 42 2.92 7.86 16.81
CA ALA A 42 4.26 8.42 16.83
C ALA A 42 4.54 9.17 15.52
N TRP A 43 5.59 9.98 15.49
CA TRP A 43 6.00 10.67 14.27
C TRP A 43 6.79 9.79 13.29
N GLY A 44 6.99 8.52 13.60
CA GLY A 44 7.62 7.54 12.73
C GLY A 44 7.50 6.12 13.29
N TYR A 45 7.73 5.16 12.44
CA TYR A 45 7.73 3.73 12.71
C TYR A 45 8.92 3.09 12.00
N LEU A 46 9.26 1.85 12.35
CA LEU A 46 10.37 1.14 11.71
C LEU A 46 10.08 0.86 10.23
N GLU A 47 8.82 0.58 9.89
CA GLU A 47 8.42 0.17 8.55
C GLU A 47 7.97 1.33 7.65
N VAL A 48 7.26 2.32 8.22
CA VAL A 48 6.57 3.36 7.45
C VAL A 48 6.56 4.72 8.18
N PRO A 49 6.37 5.82 7.45
CA PRO A 49 6.04 7.12 8.03
C PRO A 49 4.64 7.17 8.66
N PRO A 50 4.26 8.24 9.38
CA PRO A 50 3.12 8.26 10.31
C PRO A 50 1.72 8.41 9.69
N LEU A 51 1.56 8.72 8.39
CA LEU A 51 0.25 9.09 7.86
C LEU A 51 -0.76 7.92 7.90
N SER A 52 -0.32 6.69 7.60
CA SER A 52 -1.17 5.50 7.71
C SER A 52 -1.58 5.23 9.17
N ALA A 53 -0.69 5.49 10.13
CA ALA A 53 -1.02 5.39 11.55
C ALA A 53 -2.08 6.41 11.98
N ALA A 54 -1.99 7.65 11.51
CA ALA A 54 -3.00 8.67 11.77
C ALA A 54 -4.37 8.31 11.19
N GLN A 55 -4.40 7.73 9.98
CA GLN A 55 -5.62 7.18 9.37
C GLN A 55 -6.16 5.98 10.16
N GLY A 56 -5.28 5.07 10.60
CA GLY A 56 -5.64 3.93 11.44
C GLY A 56 -6.22 4.36 12.79
N TRP A 57 -5.61 5.36 13.44
CA TRP A 57 -6.13 5.96 14.66
C TRP A 57 -7.55 6.51 14.48
N LEU A 58 -7.77 7.28 13.39
CA LEU A 58 -9.11 7.83 13.12
C LEU A 58 -10.12 6.71 12.84
N SER A 59 -9.73 5.66 12.11
CA SER A 59 -10.59 4.48 11.91
C SER A 59 -10.99 3.84 13.23
N LEU A 60 -10.04 3.67 14.16
CA LEU A 60 -10.29 3.10 15.48
C LEU A 60 -11.17 4.01 16.34
N ALA A 61 -10.95 5.34 16.31
CA ALA A 61 -11.76 6.32 17.02
C ALA A 61 -13.22 6.35 16.55
N LEU A 62 -13.46 6.01 15.26
CA LEU A 62 -14.80 5.88 14.69
C LEU A 62 -15.41 4.46 14.88
N GLY A 63 -14.85 3.66 15.79
CA GLY A 63 -15.35 2.35 16.18
C GLY A 63 -14.55 1.17 15.60
N GLY A 64 -13.58 1.40 14.71
CA GLY A 64 -12.64 0.38 14.21
C GLY A 64 -13.30 -0.72 13.38
N GLY A 65 -14.50 -0.53 12.86
CA GLY A 65 -15.13 -1.46 11.93
C GLY A 65 -14.44 -1.49 10.57
N GLU A 66 -14.52 -2.63 9.87
CA GLU A 66 -13.88 -2.82 8.56
C GLU A 66 -14.24 -1.72 7.53
N GLY A 67 -15.49 -1.20 7.60
CA GLY A 67 -15.93 -0.11 6.73
C GLY A 67 -15.13 1.17 6.92
N TRP A 68 -14.73 1.50 8.17
CA TRP A 68 -13.88 2.65 8.46
C TRP A 68 -12.42 2.43 8.08
N VAL A 69 -11.94 1.19 8.15
CA VAL A 69 -10.59 0.83 7.69
C VAL A 69 -10.50 0.99 6.17
N ARG A 70 -11.47 0.44 5.45
CA ARG A 70 -11.54 0.47 3.98
C ARG A 70 -11.94 1.84 3.40
N PHE A 71 -12.44 2.75 4.23
CA PHE A 71 -12.76 4.13 3.82
C PHE A 71 -11.56 4.82 3.15
N TRP A 72 -10.34 4.67 3.68
CA TRP A 72 -9.17 5.38 3.20
C TRP A 72 -8.73 4.95 1.79
N PRO A 73 -8.51 3.67 1.47
CA PRO A 73 -8.16 3.28 0.12
C PRO A 73 -9.26 3.64 -0.89
N PHE A 74 -10.54 3.55 -0.51
CA PHE A 74 -11.65 3.95 -1.39
C PHE A 74 -11.64 5.46 -1.64
N LEU A 75 -11.42 6.27 -0.61
CA LEU A 75 -11.30 7.74 -0.71
C LEU A 75 -10.14 8.12 -1.64
N TRP A 76 -8.94 7.59 -1.38
CA TRP A 76 -7.76 7.95 -2.18
C TRP A 76 -7.87 7.47 -3.62
N GLY A 77 -8.44 6.31 -3.84
CA GLY A 77 -8.72 5.81 -5.18
C GLY A 77 -9.73 6.66 -5.94
N ALA A 78 -10.80 7.07 -5.30
CA ALA A 78 -11.82 7.96 -5.87
C ALA A 78 -11.26 9.37 -6.15
N ALA A 79 -10.48 9.91 -5.22
CA ALA A 79 -9.81 11.21 -5.38
C ALA A 79 -8.80 11.20 -6.53
N THR A 80 -8.03 10.11 -6.66
CA THR A 80 -7.10 9.92 -7.79
C THR A 80 -7.84 9.88 -9.12
N LEU A 81 -8.89 9.06 -9.22
CA LEU A 81 -9.75 8.98 -10.41
C LEU A 81 -10.31 10.34 -10.78
N TYR A 82 -10.82 11.09 -9.79
CA TYR A 82 -11.31 12.46 -10.01
C TYR A 82 -10.23 13.36 -10.61
N LEU A 83 -9.01 13.35 -10.05
CA LEU A 83 -7.91 14.18 -10.55
C LEU A 83 -7.46 13.79 -11.95
N VAL A 84 -7.38 12.50 -12.26
CA VAL A 84 -7.04 11.99 -13.60
C VAL A 84 -8.05 12.50 -14.63
N MET A 85 -9.33 12.34 -14.36
CA MET A 85 -10.38 12.84 -15.25
C MET A 85 -10.38 14.37 -15.37
N ARG A 86 -10.12 15.08 -14.26
CA ARG A 86 -9.98 16.54 -14.26
C ARG A 86 -8.76 17.01 -15.04
N LEU A 87 -7.66 16.26 -15.00
CA LEU A 87 -6.46 16.56 -15.77
C LEU A 87 -6.76 16.48 -17.28
N ALA A 88 -7.41 15.41 -17.75
CA ALA A 88 -7.85 15.30 -19.15
C ALA A 88 -8.70 16.51 -19.59
N GLN A 89 -9.64 16.96 -18.74
CA GLN A 89 -10.43 18.18 -19.00
C GLN A 89 -9.57 19.46 -19.01
N ARG A 90 -8.54 19.55 -18.15
CA ARG A 90 -7.65 20.73 -18.10
C ARG A 90 -6.74 20.83 -19.32
N LEU A 91 -6.48 19.70 -19.99
CA LEU A 91 -5.78 19.66 -21.28
C LEU A 91 -6.69 20.06 -22.46
N GLY A 92 -7.97 20.35 -22.22
CA GLY A 92 -8.95 20.69 -23.25
C GLY A 92 -9.74 19.48 -23.77
N GLY A 93 -9.57 18.30 -23.17
CA GLY A 93 -10.34 17.11 -23.51
C GLY A 93 -11.83 17.26 -23.20
N GLY A 94 -12.67 16.75 -24.10
CA GLY A 94 -14.11 16.68 -23.97
C GLY A 94 -14.58 15.50 -23.11
N TRP A 95 -15.84 15.07 -23.35
CA TRP A 95 -16.43 13.95 -22.61
C TRP A 95 -15.67 12.64 -22.87
N PHE A 96 -15.22 12.41 -24.12
CA PHE A 96 -14.55 11.18 -24.52
C PHE A 96 -13.18 11.02 -23.81
N ALA A 97 -12.30 12.03 -23.91
CA ALA A 97 -11.03 12.00 -23.21
C ALA A 97 -11.20 11.88 -21.70
N THR A 98 -12.21 12.57 -21.14
CA THR A 98 -12.53 12.49 -19.71
C THR A 98 -12.95 11.09 -19.31
N ALA A 99 -13.87 10.45 -20.05
CA ALA A 99 -14.35 9.11 -19.77
C ALA A 99 -13.26 8.06 -20.00
N LEU A 100 -12.50 8.15 -21.10
CA LEU A 100 -11.41 7.22 -21.41
C LEU A 100 -10.31 7.24 -20.34
N ALA A 101 -9.89 8.43 -19.89
CA ALA A 101 -8.92 8.54 -18.80
C ALA A 101 -9.43 7.87 -17.51
N GLY A 102 -10.72 8.03 -17.21
CA GLY A 102 -11.38 7.41 -16.06
C GLY A 102 -11.45 5.88 -16.18
N THR A 103 -11.86 5.35 -17.32
CA THR A 103 -11.97 3.90 -17.52
C THR A 103 -10.59 3.23 -17.60
N CYS A 104 -9.55 3.90 -18.10
CA CYS A 104 -8.17 3.43 -18.01
C CYS A 104 -7.74 3.24 -16.55
N TYR A 105 -8.06 4.19 -15.67
CA TYR A 105 -7.75 4.05 -14.25
C TYR A 105 -8.54 2.89 -13.60
N LEU A 106 -9.82 2.75 -13.91
CA LEU A 106 -10.67 1.67 -13.39
C LEU A 106 -10.31 0.30 -13.98
N GLY A 107 -9.83 0.25 -15.23
CA GLY A 107 -9.52 -0.95 -15.99
C GLY A 107 -8.09 -1.46 -15.83
N THR A 108 -7.39 -1.11 -14.75
CA THR A 108 -5.99 -1.45 -14.49
C THR A 108 -5.76 -1.82 -13.03
N ALA A 109 -4.51 -2.08 -12.63
CA ALA A 109 -4.12 -2.52 -11.27
C ALA A 109 -4.63 -1.60 -10.14
N PHE A 110 -4.99 -0.35 -10.42
CA PHE A 110 -5.56 0.57 -9.43
C PHE A 110 -6.90 0.09 -8.86
N ALA A 111 -7.61 -0.78 -9.59
CA ALA A 111 -8.81 -1.42 -9.06
C ALA A 111 -8.50 -2.27 -7.82
N ARG A 112 -7.40 -3.06 -7.84
CA ARG A 112 -6.92 -3.86 -6.70
C ARG A 112 -6.24 -3.01 -5.66
N LEU A 113 -5.31 -2.13 -6.06
CA LEU A 113 -4.50 -1.30 -5.16
C LEU A 113 -5.37 -0.48 -4.19
N ASN A 114 -6.52 -0.01 -4.64
CA ASN A 114 -7.42 0.81 -3.83
C ASN A 114 -8.44 -0.01 -2.99
N LEU A 115 -8.16 -1.27 -2.68
CA LEU A 115 -9.01 -2.08 -1.81
C LEU A 115 -8.41 -2.26 -0.41
N LEU A 116 -7.08 -2.22 -0.30
CA LEU A 116 -6.38 -2.48 0.94
C LEU A 116 -5.96 -1.18 1.62
N PHE A 117 -6.17 -1.11 2.93
CA PHE A 117 -5.67 -0.02 3.76
C PHE A 117 -4.17 -0.15 3.95
N GLN A 118 -3.44 0.37 2.97
CA GLN A 118 -1.98 0.41 2.91
C GLN A 118 -1.55 1.80 2.42
N PRO A 119 -0.29 2.22 2.64
CA PRO A 119 0.24 3.51 2.15
C PRO A 119 0.12 3.71 0.63
N ASN A 120 -0.01 2.63 -0.15
CA ASN A 120 0.06 2.63 -1.61
C ASN A 120 -1.06 3.45 -2.28
N SER A 121 -2.29 3.43 -1.74
CA SER A 121 -3.40 4.19 -2.31
C SER A 121 -3.19 5.70 -2.19
N PHE A 122 -2.69 6.16 -1.03
CA PHE A 122 -2.33 7.56 -0.85
C PHE A 122 -1.08 7.94 -1.66
N GLU A 123 -0.10 7.05 -1.79
CA GLU A 123 1.12 7.29 -2.61
C GLU A 123 0.74 7.64 -4.06
N VAL A 124 -0.10 6.81 -4.69
CA VAL A 124 -0.59 7.07 -6.06
C VAL A 124 -1.38 8.39 -6.12
N PHE A 125 -2.24 8.65 -5.14
CA PHE A 125 -2.93 9.92 -5.03
C PHE A 125 -1.95 11.09 -4.93
N GLY A 126 -0.95 11.01 -4.07
CA GLY A 126 0.07 12.04 -3.85
C GLY A 126 0.85 12.38 -5.13
N PHE A 127 1.26 11.37 -5.90
CA PHE A 127 1.95 11.56 -7.17
C PHE A 127 1.05 12.25 -8.20
N VAL A 128 -0.19 11.78 -8.36
CA VAL A 128 -1.16 12.38 -9.28
C VAL A 128 -1.54 13.79 -8.84
N PHE A 129 -1.70 14.02 -7.55
CA PHE A 129 -1.96 15.35 -6.98
C PHE A 129 -0.80 16.31 -7.29
N GLY A 130 0.44 15.87 -7.08
CA GLY A 130 1.62 16.66 -7.42
C GLY A 130 1.70 17.00 -8.92
N LEU A 131 1.53 16.00 -9.79
CA LEU A 131 1.52 16.21 -11.24
C LEU A 131 0.37 17.12 -11.69
N TYR A 132 -0.82 16.98 -11.11
CA TYR A 132 -1.96 17.84 -11.42
C TYR A 132 -1.66 19.31 -11.11
N TRP A 133 -1.10 19.61 -9.94
CA TRP A 133 -0.80 20.98 -9.57
C TRP A 133 0.41 21.55 -10.32
N LEU A 134 1.39 20.71 -10.67
CA LEU A 134 2.48 21.09 -11.57
C LEU A 134 1.94 21.51 -12.94
N VAL A 135 1.06 20.71 -13.55
CA VAL A 135 0.39 21.07 -14.83
C VAL A 135 -0.41 22.36 -14.69
N ARG A 136 -1.13 22.53 -13.59
CA ARG A 136 -1.88 23.77 -13.32
C ARG A 136 -0.96 24.98 -13.18
N TYR A 137 0.22 24.80 -12.58
CA TYR A 137 1.22 25.86 -12.54
C TYR A 137 1.74 26.20 -13.94
N VAL A 138 2.11 25.20 -14.72
CA VAL A 138 2.58 25.40 -16.11
C VAL A 138 1.53 26.14 -16.97
N GLN A 139 0.23 25.90 -16.74
CA GLN A 139 -0.86 26.57 -17.47
C GLN A 139 -1.12 28.02 -17.05
N THR A 140 -0.78 28.40 -15.82
CA THR A 140 -1.30 29.66 -15.26
C THR A 140 -0.25 30.49 -14.54
N GLU A 141 0.92 29.93 -14.30
CA GLU A 141 2.04 30.51 -13.55
C GLU A 141 1.68 31.00 -12.12
N ARG A 142 0.52 30.58 -11.58
CA ARG A 142 0.05 31.03 -10.28
C ARG A 142 0.81 30.32 -9.13
N PRO A 143 1.50 31.04 -8.25
CA PRO A 143 2.35 30.47 -7.19
C PRO A 143 1.64 29.50 -6.25
N ARG A 144 0.34 29.71 -5.99
CA ARG A 144 -0.46 28.83 -5.13
C ARG A 144 -0.39 27.36 -5.53
N PHE A 145 -0.20 27.06 -6.82
CA PHE A 145 -0.13 25.68 -7.30
C PHE A 145 1.21 25.03 -6.99
N LEU A 146 2.29 25.79 -6.85
CA LEU A 146 3.55 25.30 -6.31
C LEU A 146 3.43 24.95 -4.82
N TYR A 147 2.75 25.78 -4.03
CA TYR A 147 2.52 25.47 -2.61
C TYR A 147 1.64 24.23 -2.42
N LEU A 148 0.63 24.00 -3.28
CA LEU A 148 -0.17 22.77 -3.27
C LEU A 148 0.68 21.55 -3.68
N LEU A 149 1.58 21.69 -4.65
CA LEU A 149 2.57 20.66 -4.97
C LEU A 149 3.45 20.36 -3.74
N GLY A 150 4.03 21.40 -3.12
CA GLY A 150 4.87 21.24 -1.93
C GLY A 150 4.14 20.55 -0.77
N LEU A 151 2.90 20.96 -0.49
CA LEU A 151 2.05 20.29 0.52
C LEU A 151 1.85 18.81 0.17
N GLY A 152 1.53 18.49 -1.09
CA GLY A 152 1.37 17.10 -1.55
C GLY A 152 2.63 16.26 -1.37
N LEU A 153 3.81 16.83 -1.69
CA LEU A 153 5.10 16.18 -1.48
C LEU A 153 5.41 15.93 0.01
N GLY A 154 5.14 16.92 0.86
CA GLY A 154 5.33 16.79 2.31
C GLY A 154 4.42 15.70 2.91
N LEU A 155 3.14 15.69 2.55
CA LEU A 155 2.21 14.62 2.95
C LEU A 155 2.60 13.25 2.36
N GLY A 156 3.12 13.23 1.13
CA GLY A 156 3.67 12.03 0.51
C GLY A 156 4.84 11.44 1.31
N LEU A 157 5.76 12.29 1.78
CA LEU A 157 6.88 11.89 2.65
C LEU A 157 6.41 11.39 4.02
N LEU A 158 5.31 11.93 4.55
CA LEU A 158 4.67 11.40 5.76
C LEU A 158 3.91 10.10 5.52
N ASN A 159 3.69 9.69 4.26
CA ASN A 159 3.00 8.45 3.89
C ASN A 159 3.96 7.33 3.54
N LYS A 160 4.94 7.59 2.66
CA LYS A 160 5.87 6.56 2.18
C LYS A 160 7.15 7.18 1.62
N TYR A 161 8.31 6.62 1.96
CA TYR A 161 9.61 7.16 1.54
C TYR A 161 9.90 7.03 0.04
N THR A 162 9.17 6.21 -0.70
CA THR A 162 9.21 6.18 -2.18
C THR A 162 8.87 7.53 -2.82
N THR A 163 8.22 8.44 -2.07
CA THR A 163 8.03 9.85 -2.47
C THR A 163 9.38 10.57 -2.71
N LEU A 164 10.48 10.15 -2.08
CA LEU A 164 11.82 10.67 -2.37
C LEU A 164 12.24 10.38 -3.82
N PHE A 165 11.91 9.19 -4.33
CA PHE A 165 12.18 8.84 -5.73
C PHE A 165 11.34 9.67 -6.70
N PHE A 166 10.09 9.96 -6.33
CA PHE A 166 9.26 10.87 -7.11
C PHE A 166 9.84 12.30 -7.10
N ILE A 167 10.32 12.79 -5.97
CA ILE A 167 10.98 14.10 -5.86
C ILE A 167 12.26 14.13 -6.70
N ALA A 168 13.06 13.08 -6.66
CA ALA A 168 14.28 12.96 -7.50
C ALA A 168 13.94 12.95 -8.99
N ALA A 169 12.95 12.15 -9.39
CA ALA A 169 12.45 12.12 -10.78
C ALA A 169 11.91 13.49 -11.22
N LEU A 170 11.15 14.17 -10.38
CA LEU A 170 10.63 15.52 -10.62
C LEU A 170 11.77 16.53 -10.77
N GLY A 171 12.76 16.51 -9.88
CA GLY A 171 13.94 17.37 -9.94
C GLY A 171 14.72 17.18 -11.26
N GLY A 172 15.02 15.93 -11.61
CA GLY A 172 15.67 15.59 -12.89
C GLY A 172 14.85 16.03 -14.10
N ALA A 173 13.53 15.79 -14.09
CA ALA A 173 12.62 16.20 -15.16
C ALA A 173 12.55 17.73 -15.32
N LEU A 174 12.56 18.48 -14.22
CA LEU A 174 12.61 19.94 -14.25
C LEU A 174 13.91 20.41 -14.93
N LEU A 175 15.05 19.82 -14.59
CA LEU A 175 16.36 20.21 -15.18
C LEU A 175 16.40 19.92 -16.68
N LEU A 176 15.85 18.79 -17.13
CA LEU A 176 15.87 18.35 -18.53
C LEU A 176 14.87 19.08 -19.44
N THR A 177 13.94 19.86 -18.88
CA THR A 177 12.84 20.44 -19.64
C THR A 177 12.81 21.98 -19.59
N PRO A 178 12.07 22.63 -20.49
CA PRO A 178 11.85 24.09 -20.42
C PRO A 178 11.26 24.55 -19.08
N THR A 179 10.59 23.66 -18.36
CA THR A 179 9.97 23.94 -17.04
C THR A 179 11.03 24.25 -15.98
N ARG A 180 12.34 24.01 -16.24
CA ARG A 180 13.46 24.37 -15.35
C ARG A 180 13.43 25.83 -14.88
N ARG A 181 12.78 26.74 -15.63
CA ARG A 181 12.61 28.14 -15.22
C ARG A 181 11.89 28.27 -13.87
N VAL A 182 11.11 27.29 -13.46
CA VAL A 182 10.46 27.28 -12.13
C VAL A 182 11.48 27.31 -10.99
N LEU A 183 12.67 26.75 -11.18
CA LEU A 183 13.77 26.75 -10.20
C LEU A 183 14.28 28.15 -9.87
N LEU A 184 14.07 29.12 -10.76
CA LEU A 184 14.41 30.54 -10.53
C LEU A 184 13.28 31.29 -9.79
N ASN A 185 12.13 30.67 -9.59
CA ASN A 185 10.99 31.27 -8.91
C ASN A 185 11.12 31.08 -7.39
N ARG A 186 11.12 32.19 -6.64
CA ARG A 186 11.15 32.13 -5.16
C ARG A 186 10.05 31.27 -4.53
N HIS A 187 8.88 31.20 -5.16
CA HIS A 187 7.74 30.41 -4.68
C HIS A 187 7.98 28.89 -4.84
N PHE A 188 8.84 28.47 -5.75
CA PHE A 188 9.27 27.06 -5.81
C PHE A 188 10.04 26.66 -4.54
N TRP A 189 10.98 27.49 -4.11
CA TRP A 189 11.75 27.24 -2.88
C TRP A 189 10.87 27.39 -1.62
N GLY A 190 9.89 28.31 -1.63
CA GLY A 190 8.88 28.38 -0.60
C GLY A 190 8.01 27.12 -0.51
N ALA A 191 7.66 26.51 -1.66
CA ALA A 191 6.94 25.25 -1.72
C ALA A 191 7.82 24.06 -1.25
N ALA A 192 9.12 24.05 -1.60
CA ALA A 192 10.06 23.07 -1.09
C ALA A 192 10.23 23.18 0.44
N ALA A 193 10.35 24.40 0.95
CA ALA A 193 10.39 24.65 2.40
C ALA A 193 9.10 24.18 3.11
N LEU A 194 7.92 24.39 2.50
CA LEU A 194 6.66 23.87 3.02
C LEU A 194 6.66 22.34 3.06
N ALA A 195 7.15 21.67 2.01
CA ALA A 195 7.25 20.20 1.98
C ALA A 195 8.17 19.71 3.12
N LEU A 196 9.32 20.34 3.32
CA LEU A 196 10.24 20.02 4.40
C LEU A 196 9.62 20.29 5.78
N LEU A 197 8.90 21.39 5.97
CA LEU A 197 8.22 21.71 7.21
C LEU A 197 7.17 20.66 7.57
N VAL A 198 6.37 20.22 6.61
CA VAL A 198 5.38 19.15 6.79
C VAL A 198 6.06 17.84 7.17
N TRP A 199 7.19 17.52 6.56
CA TRP A 199 7.94 16.28 6.82
C TRP A 199 8.81 16.36 8.09
N ALA A 200 9.18 17.55 8.56
CA ALA A 200 10.13 17.78 9.64
C ALA A 200 9.88 16.95 10.92
N PRO A 201 8.64 16.74 11.40
CA PRO A 201 8.42 15.91 12.58
C PRO A 201 8.88 14.46 12.39
N ASN A 202 8.62 13.87 11.22
CA ASN A 202 9.08 12.51 10.90
C ASN A 202 10.60 12.46 10.73
N LEU A 203 11.19 13.45 10.06
CA LEU A 203 12.64 13.54 9.92
C LEU A 203 13.33 13.65 11.29
N ALA A 204 12.81 14.49 12.19
CA ALA A 204 13.32 14.62 13.54
C ALA A 204 13.20 13.30 14.33
N TRP A 205 12.10 12.57 14.15
CA TRP A 205 11.92 11.24 14.75
C TRP A 205 12.97 10.25 14.21
N GLN A 206 13.18 10.18 12.89
CA GLN A 206 14.20 9.33 12.26
C GLN A 206 15.61 9.61 12.83
N LEU A 207 15.98 10.88 12.92
CA LEU A 207 17.30 11.29 13.46
C LEU A 207 17.48 10.89 14.93
N ARG A 208 16.44 11.03 15.77
CA ARG A 208 16.49 10.65 17.18
C ARG A 208 16.61 9.14 17.41
N HIS A 209 16.10 8.33 16.46
CA HIS A 209 16.09 6.87 16.56
C HIS A 209 17.19 6.19 15.69
N GLY A 210 18.24 6.93 15.29
CA GLY A 210 19.36 6.36 14.53
C GLY A 210 19.05 6.08 13.05
N ILE A 211 18.02 6.71 12.50
CA ILE A 211 17.54 6.56 11.12
C ILE A 211 17.16 5.09 10.81
N PRO A 212 16.14 4.52 11.48
CA PRO A 212 15.70 3.13 11.27
C PRO A 212 15.38 2.81 9.80
N PHE A 213 15.01 3.81 9.02
CA PHE A 213 14.79 3.67 7.58
C PHE A 213 15.99 3.05 6.84
N ARG A 214 17.24 3.32 7.26
CA ARG A 214 18.44 2.69 6.64
C ARG A 214 18.41 1.18 6.84
N HIS A 215 18.17 0.73 8.06
CA HIS A 215 18.09 -0.69 8.38
C HIS A 215 16.93 -1.37 7.63
N HIS A 216 15.76 -0.71 7.60
CA HIS A 216 14.62 -1.20 6.83
C HIS A 216 14.95 -1.38 5.34
N MET A 217 15.61 -0.40 4.72
CA MET A 217 16.01 -0.49 3.31
C MET A 217 17.06 -1.58 3.06
N GLN A 218 18.00 -1.76 3.99
CA GLN A 218 18.97 -2.84 3.91
C GLN A 218 18.29 -4.20 4.01
N LEU A 219 17.43 -4.40 5.01
CA LEU A 219 16.66 -5.63 5.19
C LEU A 219 15.79 -5.92 3.96
N LEU A 220 15.11 -4.91 3.43
CA LEU A 220 14.30 -5.03 2.21
C LEU A 220 15.15 -5.44 1.01
N HIS A 221 16.34 -4.84 0.85
CA HIS A 221 17.29 -5.19 -0.20
C HIS A 221 17.71 -6.65 -0.06
N ASP A 222 18.21 -7.06 1.12
CA ASP A 222 18.83 -8.37 1.34
C ASP A 222 17.81 -9.52 1.26
N THR A 223 16.54 -9.26 1.59
CA THR A 223 15.50 -10.29 1.64
C THR A 223 14.57 -10.31 0.43
N GLN A 224 14.44 -9.20 -0.32
CA GLN A 224 13.41 -9.08 -1.35
C GLN A 224 13.92 -8.47 -2.65
N LEU A 225 14.66 -7.34 -2.61
CA LEU A 225 15.01 -6.62 -3.84
C LEU A 225 16.09 -7.35 -4.66
N VAL A 226 16.98 -8.11 -4.02
CA VAL A 226 17.97 -8.96 -4.71
C VAL A 226 17.35 -10.04 -5.58
N HIS A 227 16.09 -10.39 -5.32
CA HIS A 227 15.33 -11.39 -6.10
C HIS A 227 14.46 -10.79 -7.19
N VAL A 228 14.48 -9.46 -7.39
CA VAL A 228 13.71 -8.80 -8.45
C VAL A 228 14.37 -9.08 -9.80
N ASP A 229 13.71 -9.89 -10.63
CA ASP A 229 14.13 -10.16 -12.00
C ASP A 229 13.77 -8.98 -12.91
N PRO A 230 14.73 -8.44 -13.69
CA PRO A 230 14.49 -7.32 -14.59
C PRO A 230 13.45 -7.64 -15.69
N THR A 231 13.39 -8.88 -16.17
CA THR A 231 12.42 -9.29 -17.20
C THR A 231 11.01 -9.31 -16.62
N GLU A 232 10.84 -9.89 -15.43
CA GLU A 232 9.57 -9.85 -14.70
C GLU A 232 9.15 -8.42 -14.35
N PHE A 233 10.10 -7.56 -13.97
CA PHE A 233 9.81 -6.14 -13.73
C PHE A 233 9.14 -5.50 -14.95
N TRP A 234 9.74 -5.62 -16.16
CA TRP A 234 9.18 -5.03 -17.38
C TRP A 234 7.87 -5.67 -17.81
N LYS A 235 7.75 -6.99 -17.69
CA LYS A 235 6.50 -7.71 -17.92
C LYS A 235 5.37 -7.18 -17.02
N LEU A 236 5.66 -6.97 -15.73
CA LEU A 236 4.68 -6.43 -14.79
C LEU A 236 4.32 -4.97 -15.08
N GLN A 237 5.25 -4.12 -15.62
CA GLN A 237 4.90 -2.77 -16.08
C GLN A 237 3.77 -2.81 -17.14
N LEU A 238 3.82 -3.77 -18.06
CA LEU A 238 2.77 -3.94 -19.07
C LEU A 238 1.51 -4.53 -18.47
N LEU A 239 1.63 -5.58 -17.66
CA LEU A 239 0.47 -6.30 -17.11
C LEU A 239 -0.35 -5.46 -16.14
N MET A 240 0.29 -4.69 -15.26
CA MET A 240 -0.41 -3.80 -14.31
C MET A 240 -1.30 -2.77 -14.99
N CYS A 241 -0.93 -2.33 -16.19
CA CYS A 241 -1.67 -1.35 -16.98
C CYS A 241 -2.12 -1.87 -18.34
N LEU A 242 -2.29 -3.21 -18.49
CA LEU A 242 -2.56 -3.88 -19.77
C LEU A 242 -3.79 -3.29 -20.47
N GLY A 243 -4.88 -3.08 -19.74
CA GLY A 243 -6.11 -2.49 -20.28
C GLY A 243 -5.94 -1.07 -20.82
N ALA A 244 -4.86 -0.38 -20.47
CA ALA A 244 -4.61 1.02 -20.82
C ALA A 244 -3.28 1.24 -21.58
N VAL A 245 -2.53 0.19 -21.97
CA VAL A 245 -1.24 0.30 -22.69
C VAL A 245 -1.38 1.15 -23.95
N TRP A 246 -2.41 0.91 -24.73
CA TRP A 246 -2.73 1.64 -25.96
C TRP A 246 -3.14 3.11 -25.73
N VAL A 247 -3.29 3.53 -24.46
CA VAL A 247 -3.55 4.92 -24.07
C VAL A 247 -2.31 5.56 -23.45
N TRP A 248 -1.69 4.91 -22.44
CA TRP A 248 -0.56 5.52 -21.75
C TRP A 248 0.72 5.58 -22.61
N VAL A 249 0.96 4.59 -23.48
CA VAL A 249 2.14 4.63 -24.38
C VAL A 249 2.04 5.80 -25.35
N PRO A 250 0.95 5.98 -26.13
CA PRO A 250 0.78 7.19 -26.95
C PRO A 250 0.80 8.49 -26.12
N GLY A 251 0.29 8.46 -24.89
CA GLY A 251 0.33 9.61 -23.98
C GLY A 251 1.77 10.01 -23.61
N LEU A 252 2.61 9.04 -23.27
CA LEU A 252 4.03 9.26 -23.00
C LEU A 252 4.76 9.76 -24.24
N LEU A 253 4.58 9.09 -25.38
CA LEU A 253 5.23 9.50 -26.65
C LEU A 253 4.78 10.91 -27.06
N ALA A 254 3.51 11.24 -26.90
CA ALA A 254 3.01 12.57 -27.21
C ALA A 254 3.62 13.63 -26.28
N LEU A 255 3.80 13.36 -24.99
CA LEU A 255 4.46 14.25 -24.04
C LEU A 255 5.93 14.50 -24.40
N LEU A 256 6.64 13.49 -24.88
CA LEU A 256 8.07 13.60 -25.21
C LEU A 256 8.33 14.19 -26.60
N LEU A 257 7.46 13.90 -27.58
CA LEU A 257 7.73 14.18 -29.00
C LEU A 257 6.84 15.27 -29.60
N SER A 258 5.65 15.55 -29.04
CA SER A 258 4.72 16.50 -29.64
C SER A 258 5.05 17.96 -29.29
N PRO A 259 5.26 18.85 -30.27
CA PRO A 259 5.43 20.29 -30.03
C PRO A 259 4.28 20.91 -29.24
N ARG A 260 3.05 20.44 -29.43
CA ARG A 260 1.85 20.94 -28.73
C ARG A 260 1.87 20.65 -27.23
N LEU A 261 2.52 19.56 -26.81
CA LEU A 261 2.63 19.14 -25.41
C LEU A 261 3.99 19.50 -24.79
N ARG A 262 4.87 20.16 -25.53
CA ARG A 262 6.19 20.58 -25.05
C ARG A 262 6.17 21.30 -23.69
N PRO A 263 5.20 22.16 -23.35
CA PRO A 263 5.12 22.76 -22.01
C PRO A 263 4.90 21.73 -20.89
N TYR A 264 4.36 20.56 -21.20
CA TYR A 264 4.03 19.49 -20.25
C TYR A 264 5.01 18.31 -20.32
N CYS A 265 6.08 18.37 -21.13
CA CYS A 265 7.01 17.25 -21.30
C CYS A 265 7.68 16.83 -19.98
N VAL A 266 7.73 17.72 -18.99
CA VAL A 266 8.15 17.42 -17.62
C VAL A 266 7.39 16.22 -17.03
N VAL A 267 6.09 16.05 -17.31
CA VAL A 267 5.30 14.90 -16.82
C VAL A 267 5.80 13.60 -17.45
N GLY A 268 6.11 13.60 -18.75
CA GLY A 268 6.69 12.44 -19.43
C GLY A 268 8.06 12.07 -18.87
N TRP A 269 8.93 13.07 -18.63
CA TRP A 269 10.25 12.84 -18.04
C TRP A 269 10.17 12.37 -16.59
N VAL A 270 9.21 12.85 -15.79
CA VAL A 270 8.98 12.30 -14.44
C VAL A 270 8.67 10.81 -14.51
N ALA A 271 7.82 10.37 -15.43
CA ALA A 271 7.52 8.95 -15.59
C ALA A 271 8.75 8.15 -16.04
N VAL A 272 9.50 8.62 -17.03
CA VAL A 272 10.71 7.94 -17.53
C VAL A 272 11.78 7.83 -16.44
N LEU A 273 12.09 8.94 -15.76
CA LEU A 273 13.09 8.95 -14.71
C LEU A 273 12.64 8.17 -13.48
N GLY A 274 11.36 8.26 -13.11
CA GLY A 274 10.82 7.53 -11.98
C GLY A 274 10.88 6.00 -12.19
N VAL A 275 10.49 5.51 -13.36
CA VAL A 275 10.65 4.10 -13.71
C VAL A 275 12.14 3.73 -13.79
N GLY A 276 12.97 4.57 -14.40
CA GLY A 276 14.42 4.36 -14.50
C GLY A 276 15.10 4.24 -13.13
N ILE A 277 14.73 5.09 -12.16
CA ILE A 277 15.23 4.99 -10.78
C ILE A 277 14.85 3.64 -10.16
N GLN A 278 13.60 3.18 -10.35
CA GLN A 278 13.17 1.89 -9.80
C GLN A 278 13.91 0.72 -10.43
N VAL A 279 14.18 0.76 -11.74
CA VAL A 279 15.02 -0.24 -12.43
C VAL A 279 16.44 -0.25 -11.86
N ALA A 280 17.05 0.93 -11.72
CA ALA A 280 18.42 1.06 -11.21
C ALA A 280 18.57 0.58 -9.75
N LEU A 281 17.51 0.69 -8.95
CA LEU A 281 17.50 0.28 -7.54
C LEU A 281 16.86 -1.10 -7.31
N HIS A 282 16.61 -1.88 -8.34
CA HIS A 282 15.92 -3.18 -8.28
C HIS A 282 14.59 -3.11 -7.53
N GLY A 283 13.89 -1.96 -7.64
CA GLY A 283 12.62 -1.72 -6.96
C GLY A 283 11.52 -2.67 -7.43
N LYS A 284 10.54 -2.94 -6.56
CA LYS A 284 9.37 -3.74 -6.94
C LYS A 284 8.55 -3.03 -8.02
N ALA A 285 8.03 -3.79 -8.98
CA ALA A 285 7.31 -3.25 -10.14
C ALA A 285 6.16 -2.31 -9.75
N TYR A 286 5.41 -2.60 -8.69
CA TYR A 286 4.28 -1.78 -8.26
C TYR A 286 4.66 -0.40 -7.67
N TYR A 287 5.94 -0.17 -7.32
CA TYR A 287 6.41 1.17 -6.89
C TYR A 287 6.31 2.22 -7.99
N THR A 288 6.19 1.79 -9.25
CA THR A 288 6.02 2.70 -10.40
C THR A 288 4.58 3.12 -10.66
N LEU A 289 3.59 2.50 -10.00
CA LEU A 289 2.17 2.73 -10.32
C LEU A 289 1.77 4.20 -10.27
N GLY A 290 2.33 5.00 -9.37
CA GLY A 290 2.02 6.43 -9.27
C GLY A 290 2.32 7.27 -10.52
N TYR A 291 3.18 6.79 -11.43
CA TYR A 291 3.55 7.52 -12.65
C TYR A 291 2.54 7.37 -13.80
N TYR A 292 1.77 6.28 -13.86
CA TYR A 292 0.88 5.97 -14.98
C TYR A 292 -0.40 6.81 -15.08
N PRO A 293 -1.12 7.13 -13.98
CA PRO A 293 -2.43 7.77 -14.10
C PRO A 293 -2.39 9.14 -14.79
N GLY A 294 -1.28 9.88 -14.62
CA GLY A 294 -1.06 11.11 -15.39
C GLY A 294 -1.04 10.85 -16.89
N LEU A 295 -0.35 9.79 -17.32
CA LEU A 295 -0.22 9.41 -18.73
C LEU A 295 -1.57 9.02 -19.34
N PHE A 296 -2.50 8.45 -18.58
CA PHE A 296 -3.86 8.17 -19.07
C PHE A 296 -4.57 9.44 -19.51
N SER A 297 -4.41 10.54 -18.78
CA SER A 297 -5.02 11.82 -19.11
C SER A 297 -4.49 12.40 -20.42
N PHE A 298 -3.16 12.34 -20.61
CA PHE A 298 -2.51 12.84 -21.85
C PHE A 298 -2.79 11.92 -23.04
N GLY A 299 -2.80 10.60 -22.83
CA GLY A 299 -3.14 9.64 -23.87
C GLY A 299 -4.59 9.72 -24.30
N ALA A 300 -5.51 9.89 -23.37
CA ALA A 300 -6.93 10.09 -23.68
C ALA A 300 -7.18 11.39 -24.46
N TRP A 301 -6.50 12.48 -24.09
CA TRP A 301 -6.51 13.73 -24.86
C TRP A 301 -5.94 13.52 -26.27
N TRP A 302 -4.83 12.79 -26.41
CA TRP A 302 -4.23 12.48 -27.70
C TRP A 302 -5.19 11.67 -28.59
N TRP A 303 -5.84 10.66 -28.06
CA TRP A 303 -6.84 9.87 -28.78
C TRP A 303 -8.03 10.72 -29.24
N GLU A 304 -8.52 11.63 -28.39
CA GLU A 304 -9.60 12.54 -28.79
C GLU A 304 -9.20 13.42 -29.97
N ALA A 305 -7.99 13.98 -29.92
CA ALA A 305 -7.46 14.79 -31.01
C ALA A 305 -7.30 13.98 -32.31
N ARG A 306 -6.86 12.73 -32.23
CA ARG A 306 -6.74 11.84 -33.39
C ARG A 306 -8.10 11.47 -33.99
N LEU A 307 -9.07 11.12 -33.16
CA LEU A 307 -10.40 10.79 -33.64
C LEU A 307 -11.14 12.02 -34.22
N ALA A 308 -10.88 13.23 -33.72
CA ALA A 308 -11.41 14.45 -34.28
C ALA A 308 -10.85 14.78 -35.67
N GLY A 309 -9.63 14.31 -35.98
CA GLY A 309 -8.98 14.48 -37.28
C GLY A 309 -9.30 13.41 -38.33
N LEU A 310 -10.12 12.39 -37.98
CA LEU A 310 -10.51 11.37 -38.96
C LEU A 310 -11.48 11.93 -40.02
N ALA A 311 -11.21 11.57 -41.27
CA ALA A 311 -12.06 11.96 -42.42
C ALA A 311 -13.49 11.38 -42.35
N TRP A 312 -13.72 10.39 -41.48
CA TRP A 312 -14.96 9.62 -41.34
C TRP A 312 -15.62 9.87 -39.98
N PRO A 313 -16.45 10.93 -39.82
CA PRO A 313 -17.01 11.31 -38.51
C PRO A 313 -17.90 10.25 -37.87
N ARG A 314 -18.63 9.44 -38.69
CA ARG A 314 -19.47 8.34 -38.19
C ARG A 314 -18.63 7.22 -37.59
N LEU A 315 -17.50 6.87 -38.22
CA LEU A 315 -16.55 5.90 -37.67
C LEU A 315 -15.96 6.42 -36.35
N ALA A 316 -15.52 7.67 -36.32
CA ALA A 316 -15.01 8.29 -35.08
C ALA A 316 -16.05 8.25 -33.95
N ALA A 317 -17.31 8.53 -34.25
CA ALA A 317 -18.43 8.50 -33.28
C ALA A 317 -18.66 7.06 -32.75
N GLY A 318 -18.63 6.05 -33.61
CA GLY A 318 -18.77 4.64 -33.21
C GLY A 318 -17.58 4.09 -32.42
N LEU A 319 -16.36 4.51 -32.73
CA LEU A 319 -15.15 4.08 -32.02
C LEU A 319 -15.06 4.63 -30.58
N ARG A 320 -15.56 5.81 -30.31
CA ARG A 320 -15.47 6.44 -28.99
C ARG A 320 -16.04 5.59 -27.86
N PRO A 321 -17.27 5.07 -27.89
CA PRO A 321 -17.79 4.22 -26.82
C PRO A 321 -17.03 2.90 -26.69
N ILE A 322 -16.60 2.31 -27.81
CA ILE A 322 -15.81 1.07 -27.82
C ILE A 322 -14.49 1.30 -27.06
N LEU A 323 -13.76 2.36 -27.39
CA LEU A 323 -12.50 2.69 -26.75
C LEU A 323 -12.68 3.04 -25.25
N VAL A 324 -13.77 3.71 -24.87
CA VAL A 324 -14.06 3.99 -23.46
C VAL A 324 -14.32 2.70 -22.68
N LEU A 325 -14.98 1.70 -23.27
CA LEU A 325 -15.31 0.45 -22.59
C LEU A 325 -14.17 -0.58 -22.64
N LEU A 326 -13.25 -0.47 -23.58
CA LEU A 326 -12.19 -1.45 -23.82
C LEU A 326 -11.30 -1.72 -22.59
N PRO A 327 -10.84 -0.73 -21.80
CA PRO A 327 -10.06 -0.99 -20.60
C PRO A 327 -10.81 -1.88 -19.59
N LEU A 328 -12.11 -1.64 -19.42
CA LEU A 328 -12.96 -2.44 -18.51
C LEU A 328 -13.20 -3.84 -19.05
N ALA A 329 -13.41 -3.99 -20.36
CA ALA A 329 -13.60 -5.28 -21.00
C ALA A 329 -12.34 -6.16 -20.90
N LEU A 330 -11.15 -5.58 -21.07
CA LEU A 330 -9.87 -6.27 -20.91
C LEU A 330 -9.60 -6.70 -19.45
N LEU A 331 -10.10 -5.95 -18.47
CA LEU A 331 -9.99 -6.29 -17.07
C LEU A 331 -11.01 -7.35 -16.62
N ALA A 332 -12.14 -7.49 -17.32
CA ALA A 332 -13.27 -8.32 -16.89
C ALA A 332 -12.89 -9.77 -16.54
N PRO A 333 -12.01 -10.49 -17.29
CA PRO A 333 -11.58 -11.84 -16.92
C PRO A 333 -10.82 -11.91 -15.59
N LEU A 334 -10.19 -10.81 -15.16
CA LEU A 334 -9.39 -10.73 -13.95
C LEU A 334 -10.17 -10.19 -12.74
N LEU A 335 -11.45 -9.82 -12.90
CA LEU A 335 -12.26 -9.29 -11.79
C LEU A 335 -12.27 -10.19 -10.54
N PRO A 336 -12.32 -11.54 -10.63
CA PRO A 336 -12.25 -12.39 -9.45
C PRO A 336 -10.93 -12.29 -8.66
N PHE A 337 -9.84 -11.86 -9.32
CA PHE A 337 -8.52 -11.69 -8.69
C PHE A 337 -8.27 -10.27 -8.19
N ILE A 338 -9.09 -9.34 -8.66
CA ILE A 338 -9.05 -7.93 -8.24
C ILE A 338 -9.91 -7.73 -7.01
N TYR A 339 -11.15 -8.23 -7.06
CA TYR A 339 -12.12 -8.06 -6.01
C TYR A 339 -12.41 -9.41 -5.32
N PRO A 340 -12.27 -9.53 -3.99
CA PRO A 340 -12.58 -10.74 -3.25
C PRO A 340 -14.10 -10.93 -3.10
N MET A 341 -14.81 -11.01 -4.22
CA MET A 341 -16.27 -11.21 -4.26
C MET A 341 -16.68 -12.68 -4.14
N ARG A 342 -15.81 -13.59 -4.56
CA ARG A 342 -16.11 -15.02 -4.58
C ARG A 342 -15.69 -15.68 -3.28
N PRO A 343 -16.47 -16.69 -2.81
CA PRO A 343 -16.05 -17.51 -1.68
C PRO A 343 -14.69 -18.18 -1.91
N PRO A 344 -13.90 -18.45 -0.87
CA PRO A 344 -12.56 -19.05 -0.99
C PRO A 344 -12.57 -20.38 -1.78
N ALA A 345 -13.54 -21.25 -1.57
CA ALA A 345 -13.66 -22.50 -2.31
C ALA A 345 -13.87 -22.28 -3.84
N ALA A 346 -14.67 -21.28 -4.21
CA ALA A 346 -14.88 -20.92 -5.61
C ALA A 346 -13.61 -20.29 -6.25
N MET A 347 -12.83 -19.55 -5.44
CA MET A 347 -11.51 -19.06 -5.90
C MET A 347 -10.52 -20.20 -6.07
N ALA A 348 -10.47 -21.16 -5.15
CA ALA A 348 -9.62 -22.34 -5.26
C ALA A 348 -9.93 -23.18 -6.51
N ALA A 349 -11.20 -23.28 -6.90
CA ALA A 349 -11.60 -23.97 -8.14
C ALA A 349 -11.05 -23.32 -9.43
N LEU A 350 -10.73 -22.02 -9.42
CA LEU A 350 -10.11 -21.33 -10.56
C LEU A 350 -8.61 -21.62 -10.71
N ARG A 351 -7.96 -22.25 -9.73
CA ARG A 351 -6.52 -22.48 -9.70
C ARG A 351 -6.00 -23.17 -10.96
N ALA A 352 -6.65 -24.26 -11.39
CA ALA A 352 -6.20 -25.03 -12.57
C ALA A 352 -6.10 -24.16 -13.83
N ARG A 353 -7.00 -23.20 -13.99
CA ARG A 353 -7.05 -22.31 -15.17
C ARG A 353 -6.04 -21.15 -15.08
N PHE A 354 -5.79 -20.60 -13.90
CA PHE A 354 -5.08 -19.34 -13.72
C PHE A 354 -3.70 -19.47 -13.04
N ALA A 355 -3.35 -20.62 -12.48
CA ALA A 355 -2.01 -20.88 -11.95
C ALA A 355 -0.90 -20.73 -12.99
N PRO A 356 -1.09 -21.14 -14.27
CA PRO A 356 -0.08 -20.92 -15.32
C PRO A 356 0.23 -19.43 -15.59
N LEU A 357 -0.67 -18.51 -15.18
CA LEU A 357 -0.45 -17.07 -15.26
C LEU A 357 0.26 -16.48 -14.04
N GLY A 358 0.69 -17.33 -13.09
CA GLY A 358 1.37 -16.89 -11.86
C GLY A 358 0.46 -16.36 -10.77
N LEU A 359 -0.88 -16.32 -10.96
CA LEU A 359 -1.82 -15.67 -10.02
C LEU A 359 -2.00 -16.44 -8.68
N TYR A 360 -1.53 -17.66 -8.58
CA TYR A 360 -1.57 -18.52 -7.38
C TYR A 360 -0.17 -18.81 -6.82
N THR A 361 0.87 -18.25 -7.43
CA THR A 361 2.25 -18.36 -6.94
C THR A 361 2.48 -17.32 -5.86
N TRP A 362 2.91 -17.76 -4.68
CA TRP A 362 3.24 -16.87 -3.57
C TRP A 362 4.71 -16.44 -3.60
N GLU A 363 5.10 -15.60 -2.65
CA GLU A 363 6.48 -15.13 -2.47
C GLU A 363 7.48 -16.27 -2.18
N ASP A 364 7.00 -17.43 -1.70
CA ASP A 364 7.80 -18.65 -1.52
C ASP A 364 8.06 -19.43 -2.85
N GLY A 365 7.57 -18.89 -3.97
CA GLY A 365 7.69 -19.51 -5.30
C GLY A 365 6.78 -20.71 -5.55
N ARG A 366 5.90 -21.07 -4.60
CA ARG A 366 5.02 -22.24 -4.68
C ARG A 366 3.61 -21.85 -5.10
N ILE A 367 2.90 -22.80 -5.73
CA ILE A 367 1.49 -22.64 -6.10
C ILE A 367 0.61 -23.10 -4.94
N HIS A 368 -0.24 -22.18 -4.45
CA HIS A 368 -1.15 -22.41 -3.33
C HIS A 368 -2.61 -22.53 -3.75
N ALA A 369 -3.50 -22.79 -2.78
CA ALA A 369 -4.94 -22.94 -3.03
C ALA A 369 -5.63 -21.62 -3.41
N LEU A 370 -5.17 -20.50 -2.85
CA LEU A 370 -5.65 -19.15 -3.15
C LEU A 370 -4.52 -18.25 -3.62
N PRO A 371 -4.81 -17.13 -4.31
CA PRO A 371 -3.87 -16.02 -4.43
C PRO A 371 -3.41 -15.56 -3.05
N GLN A 372 -2.13 -15.16 -2.92
CA GLN A 372 -1.53 -14.82 -1.63
C GLN A 372 -2.33 -13.77 -0.86
N ASP A 373 -2.66 -12.64 -1.49
CA ASP A 373 -3.45 -11.58 -0.85
C ASP A 373 -4.80 -12.08 -0.28
N TYR A 374 -5.40 -13.10 -0.88
CA TYR A 374 -6.68 -13.65 -0.43
C TYR A 374 -6.49 -14.61 0.76
N ALA A 375 -5.40 -15.36 0.76
CA ALA A 375 -5.00 -16.17 1.91
C ALA A 375 -4.60 -15.29 3.11
N ASP A 376 -3.95 -14.15 2.84
CA ASP A 376 -3.60 -13.11 3.82
C ASP A 376 -4.83 -12.37 4.41
N MET A 377 -6.03 -12.62 3.89
CA MET A 377 -7.31 -12.11 4.40
C MET A 377 -8.11 -13.19 5.14
N ARG A 378 -7.48 -14.27 5.61
CA ARG A 378 -8.19 -15.42 6.21
C ARG A 378 -7.53 -15.88 7.50
N GLY A 379 -8.37 -16.46 8.39
CA GLY A 379 -7.91 -17.12 9.61
C GLY A 379 -7.60 -16.21 10.79
N TRP A 380 -7.61 -14.90 10.61
CA TRP A 380 -7.23 -13.94 11.66
C TRP A 380 -8.21 -13.90 12.82
N ARG A 381 -9.50 -13.95 12.55
CA ARG A 381 -10.55 -14.01 13.58
C ARG A 381 -10.46 -15.32 14.36
N GLU A 382 -10.26 -16.44 13.66
CA GLU A 382 -10.07 -17.75 14.29
C GLU A 382 -8.88 -17.75 15.24
N LEU A 383 -7.73 -17.24 14.78
CA LEU A 383 -6.51 -17.09 15.60
C LEU A 383 -6.78 -16.25 16.85
N ALA A 384 -7.44 -15.11 16.70
CA ALA A 384 -7.74 -14.20 17.80
C ALA A 384 -8.70 -14.82 18.83
N ASP A 385 -9.75 -15.51 18.38
CA ASP A 385 -10.72 -16.15 19.26
C ASP A 385 -10.12 -17.36 20.00
N LYS A 386 -9.29 -18.17 19.34
CA LYS A 386 -8.56 -19.27 19.99
C LYS A 386 -7.55 -18.75 21.00
N THR A 387 -6.83 -17.67 20.69
CA THR A 387 -5.90 -17.02 21.63
C THR A 387 -6.65 -16.47 22.85
N TRP A 388 -7.83 -15.86 22.64
CA TRP A 388 -8.69 -15.41 23.73
C TRP A 388 -9.15 -16.56 24.62
N ALA A 389 -9.60 -17.67 24.03
CA ALA A 389 -10.01 -18.86 24.79
C ALA A 389 -8.86 -19.44 25.61
N ALA A 390 -7.66 -19.52 25.02
CA ALA A 390 -6.46 -19.94 25.71
C ALA A 390 -6.11 -19.02 26.89
N TYR A 391 -6.18 -17.71 26.70
CA TYR A 391 -5.93 -16.71 27.75
C TYR A 391 -6.97 -16.82 28.88
N GLN A 392 -8.23 -17.01 28.55
CA GLN A 392 -9.29 -17.18 29.55
C GLN A 392 -9.18 -18.49 30.36
N SER A 393 -8.55 -19.53 29.83
CA SER A 393 -8.29 -20.78 30.56
C SER A 393 -7.31 -20.60 31.72
N LEU A 394 -6.62 -19.44 31.79
CA LEU A 394 -5.70 -19.11 32.88
C LEU A 394 -6.44 -18.56 34.11
N PRO A 395 -5.96 -18.83 35.33
CA PRO A 395 -6.45 -18.17 36.53
C PRO A 395 -6.37 -16.65 36.42
N ALA A 396 -7.34 -15.92 36.98
CA ALA A 396 -7.40 -14.46 36.88
C ALA A 396 -6.11 -13.77 37.35
N ALA A 397 -5.49 -14.26 38.41
CA ALA A 397 -4.22 -13.73 38.95
C ALA A 397 -3.05 -13.88 37.95
N VAL A 398 -3.07 -14.93 37.10
CA VAL A 398 -2.01 -15.20 36.12
C VAL A 398 -2.19 -14.37 34.85
N ARG A 399 -3.43 -14.02 34.48
CA ARG A 399 -3.72 -13.32 33.22
C ARG A 399 -2.97 -12.00 33.07
N ALA A 400 -2.92 -11.17 34.13
CA ALA A 400 -2.19 -9.90 34.13
C ALA A 400 -0.67 -10.07 33.99
N HIS A 401 -0.15 -11.26 34.29
CA HIS A 401 1.24 -11.66 34.19
C HIS A 401 1.48 -12.66 33.04
N THR A 402 0.69 -12.59 31.97
CA THR A 402 0.81 -13.44 30.78
C THR A 402 1.33 -12.62 29.60
N LEU A 403 2.47 -13.05 29.04
CA LEU A 403 2.97 -12.56 27.76
C LEU A 403 2.30 -13.33 26.63
N ILE A 404 1.77 -12.64 25.62
CA ILE A 404 1.34 -13.21 24.35
C ILE A 404 2.39 -12.85 23.31
N LYS A 405 3.25 -13.82 22.96
CA LYS A 405 4.38 -13.64 22.03
C LYS A 405 4.04 -14.28 20.69
N CYS A 406 4.00 -13.48 19.65
CA CYS A 406 3.70 -13.90 18.29
C CYS A 406 4.98 -13.92 17.43
N ALA A 407 5.06 -14.84 16.48
CA ALA A 407 6.17 -14.95 15.54
C ALA A 407 6.25 -13.73 14.61
N ASN A 408 5.10 -13.19 14.20
CA ASN A 408 5.07 -12.06 13.27
C ASN A 408 4.08 -10.95 13.66
N TYR A 409 4.25 -9.78 13.05
CA TYR A 409 3.41 -8.61 13.30
C TYR A 409 1.92 -8.81 12.93
N GLY A 410 1.65 -9.65 11.91
CA GLY A 410 0.28 -9.92 11.46
C GLY A 410 -0.54 -10.63 12.53
N GLN A 411 0.03 -11.68 13.13
CA GLN A 411 -0.56 -12.43 14.24
C GLN A 411 -0.84 -11.50 15.43
N ALA A 412 0.19 -10.78 15.90
CA ALA A 412 0.05 -9.88 17.04
C ALA A 412 -1.00 -8.77 16.79
N SER A 413 -0.96 -8.16 15.62
CA SER A 413 -1.88 -7.07 15.26
C SER A 413 -3.32 -7.56 15.11
N ALA A 414 -3.56 -8.71 14.51
CA ALA A 414 -4.89 -9.30 14.36
C ALA A 414 -5.50 -9.69 15.71
N ILE A 415 -4.71 -10.33 16.58
CA ILE A 415 -5.13 -10.64 17.96
C ILE A 415 -5.52 -9.38 18.70
N ASN A 416 -4.71 -8.33 18.62
CA ASN A 416 -4.99 -7.03 19.24
C ASN A 416 -6.23 -6.35 18.67
N TYR A 417 -6.46 -6.46 17.34
CA TYR A 417 -7.63 -5.85 16.70
C TYR A 417 -8.94 -6.53 17.10
N TYR A 418 -9.04 -7.86 17.00
CA TYR A 418 -10.27 -8.59 17.29
C TYR A 418 -10.59 -8.59 18.78
N ASN A 419 -9.58 -8.54 19.64
CA ASN A 419 -9.74 -8.51 21.10
C ASN A 419 -9.73 -7.09 21.70
N ARG A 420 -9.85 -6.03 20.88
CA ARG A 420 -9.71 -4.62 21.32
C ARG A 420 -10.71 -4.17 22.40
N HIS A 421 -11.82 -4.89 22.56
CA HIS A 421 -12.86 -4.64 23.57
C HIS A 421 -12.87 -5.72 24.68
N ARG A 422 -11.91 -6.65 24.67
CA ARG A 422 -11.74 -7.71 25.67
C ARG A 422 -10.56 -7.38 26.58
N PRO A 423 -10.59 -7.77 27.87
CA PRO A 423 -9.47 -7.53 28.78
C PRO A 423 -8.33 -8.53 28.54
N LEU A 424 -7.73 -8.44 27.35
CA LEU A 424 -6.58 -9.23 26.92
C LEU A 424 -5.30 -8.42 27.09
N THR A 425 -4.24 -9.03 27.65
CA THR A 425 -2.89 -8.46 27.58
C THR A 425 -2.50 -8.30 26.11
N PRO A 426 -2.00 -7.12 25.68
CA PRO A 426 -1.66 -6.90 24.27
C PRO A 426 -0.66 -7.93 23.76
N ALA A 427 -0.98 -8.57 22.62
CA ALA A 427 -0.08 -9.47 21.93
C ALA A 427 1.11 -8.70 21.36
N GLN A 428 2.29 -9.29 21.43
CA GLN A 428 3.59 -8.72 21.12
C GLN A 428 4.32 -9.55 20.06
N SER A 429 5.24 -8.92 19.35
CA SER A 429 6.18 -9.58 18.42
C SER A 429 7.53 -8.87 18.49
N PHE A 430 8.60 -9.51 18.01
CA PHE A 430 9.87 -8.83 17.76
C PHE A 430 10.01 -8.36 16.31
N ASN A 431 8.90 -8.32 15.59
CA ASN A 431 8.87 -7.92 14.20
C ASN A 431 8.42 -6.46 14.07
N GLY A 432 9.28 -5.63 13.48
CA GLY A 432 9.01 -4.23 13.21
C GLY A 432 8.76 -3.37 14.45
N SER A 433 7.86 -2.41 14.35
CA SER A 433 7.59 -1.42 15.39
C SER A 433 7.05 -1.97 16.70
N PHE A 434 6.67 -3.23 16.76
CA PHE A 434 6.35 -3.89 18.02
C PHE A 434 7.51 -3.87 19.02
N LEU A 435 8.75 -3.77 18.54
CA LEU A 435 9.93 -3.60 19.38
C LEU A 435 9.85 -2.38 20.31
N TYR A 436 9.20 -1.30 19.87
CA TYR A 436 9.02 -0.10 20.72
C TYR A 436 7.92 -0.25 21.78
N TRP A 437 7.04 -1.22 21.64
CA TRP A 437 5.89 -1.42 22.52
C TRP A 437 6.02 -2.66 23.40
N PHE A 438 7.13 -3.40 23.26
CA PHE A 438 7.37 -4.59 24.04
C PHE A 438 7.54 -4.25 25.52
N PRO A 439 6.72 -4.85 26.41
CA PRO A 439 6.81 -4.59 27.86
C PRO A 439 7.95 -5.41 28.47
N VAL A 440 9.06 -4.76 28.76
CA VAL A 440 10.21 -5.38 29.43
C VAL A 440 9.85 -5.66 30.90
N ARG A 441 9.52 -6.93 31.21
CA ARG A 441 9.11 -7.38 32.53
C ARG A 441 9.84 -8.67 32.91
N GLN A 442 9.97 -8.93 34.22
CA GLN A 442 10.58 -10.13 34.79
C GLN A 442 9.57 -11.02 35.54
N ASP A 443 8.32 -10.58 35.67
CA ASP A 443 7.28 -11.17 36.49
C ASP A 443 6.22 -11.95 35.68
N TRP A 444 6.57 -12.37 34.46
CA TRP A 444 5.71 -13.22 33.66
C TRP A 444 5.51 -14.58 34.32
N GLN A 445 4.26 -14.99 34.51
CA GLN A 445 3.88 -16.28 35.08
C GLN A 445 3.45 -17.30 34.02
N ALA A 446 3.07 -16.80 32.84
CA ALA A 446 2.72 -17.61 31.69
C ALA A 446 3.14 -16.90 30.37
N VAL A 447 3.37 -17.71 29.34
CA VAL A 447 3.58 -17.22 27.97
C VAL A 447 2.65 -17.99 27.04
N LEU A 448 1.83 -17.26 26.27
CA LEU A 448 1.14 -17.79 25.09
C LEU A 448 2.02 -17.54 23.88
N ILE A 449 2.56 -18.61 23.31
CA ILE A 449 3.40 -18.59 22.12
C ILE A 449 2.49 -18.85 20.91
N ILE A 450 2.51 -17.94 19.95
CA ILE A 450 1.76 -18.04 18.70
C ILE A 450 2.78 -18.19 17.59
N ASP A 451 2.92 -19.41 17.06
CA ASP A 451 3.94 -19.72 16.08
C ASP A 451 3.46 -20.83 15.12
N ASP A 452 3.99 -20.86 13.91
CA ASP A 452 3.75 -21.92 12.92
C ASP A 452 4.68 -23.13 13.16
N GLU A 453 5.77 -22.93 13.90
CA GLU A 453 6.69 -24.00 14.31
C GLU A 453 6.43 -24.43 15.75
N LEU A 454 6.71 -25.71 16.02
CA LEU A 454 6.78 -26.24 17.36
C LEU A 454 8.23 -26.15 17.83
N HIS A 455 8.44 -25.52 18.96
CA HIS A 455 9.75 -25.35 19.58
C HIS A 455 9.91 -26.29 20.82
N PRO A 456 10.15 -27.59 20.60
CA PRO A 456 10.23 -28.55 21.71
C PRO A 456 11.33 -28.20 22.73
N GLU A 457 12.41 -27.56 22.27
CA GLU A 457 13.51 -27.07 23.09
C GLU A 457 13.08 -26.04 24.13
N LEU A 458 11.99 -25.31 23.87
CA LEU A 458 11.44 -24.35 24.84
C LEU A 458 10.74 -25.05 26.01
N ALA A 459 10.30 -26.30 25.86
CA ALA A 459 9.57 -27.03 26.90
C ALA A 459 10.36 -27.09 28.21
N GLY A 460 11.69 -27.22 28.14
CA GLY A 460 12.58 -27.27 29.32
C GLY A 460 12.65 -25.96 30.13
N TYR A 461 12.18 -24.86 29.58
CA TYR A 461 12.16 -23.55 30.26
C TYR A 461 10.88 -23.30 31.05
N PHE A 462 9.85 -24.17 30.95
CA PHE A 462 8.55 -24.03 31.59
C PHE A 462 8.26 -25.17 32.57
N ALA A 463 7.51 -24.88 33.61
CA ALA A 463 6.95 -25.91 34.47
C ALA A 463 5.91 -26.80 33.74
N SER A 464 5.17 -26.24 32.78
CA SER A 464 4.34 -26.99 31.84
C SER A 464 4.31 -26.31 30.49
N TYR A 465 4.34 -27.10 29.41
CA TYR A 465 4.36 -26.64 28.03
C TYR A 465 3.39 -27.51 27.21
N ARG A 466 2.35 -26.92 26.64
CA ARG A 466 1.34 -27.66 25.89
C ARG A 466 0.71 -26.85 24.78
N GLU A 467 0.42 -27.50 23.67
CA GLU A 467 -0.39 -26.94 22.60
C GLU A 467 -1.88 -26.91 23.03
N LEU A 468 -2.57 -25.80 22.76
CA LEU A 468 -3.99 -25.59 23.03
C LEU A 468 -4.86 -25.63 21.77
N GLY A 469 -4.25 -25.49 20.60
CA GLY A 469 -4.92 -25.52 19.31
C GLY A 469 -4.09 -24.89 18.22
N ALA A 470 -4.62 -24.93 17.00
CA ALA A 470 -4.01 -24.32 15.84
C ALA A 470 -5.08 -23.71 14.90
N VAL A 471 -4.67 -22.81 13.99
CA VAL A 471 -5.53 -22.28 12.94
C VAL A 471 -5.90 -23.40 11.96
N ALA A 472 -7.19 -23.67 11.80
CA ALA A 472 -7.70 -24.78 11.00
C ALA A 472 -8.18 -24.38 9.60
N ASP A 473 -8.43 -23.08 9.34
CA ASP A 473 -8.90 -22.60 8.04
C ASP A 473 -8.00 -23.10 6.90
N PRO A 474 -8.51 -23.95 5.97
CA PRO A 474 -7.68 -24.56 4.93
C PRO A 474 -7.13 -23.57 3.90
N TYR A 475 -7.69 -22.38 3.86
CA TYR A 475 -7.36 -21.33 2.91
C TYR A 475 -6.53 -20.18 3.52
N ALA A 476 -6.33 -20.17 4.84
CA ALA A 476 -5.54 -19.15 5.50
C ALA A 476 -4.04 -19.33 5.23
N ARG A 477 -3.31 -18.21 5.09
CA ARG A 477 -1.84 -18.22 5.10
C ARG A 477 -1.31 -18.79 6.41
N GLU A 478 -1.92 -18.41 7.52
CA GLU A 478 -1.57 -18.83 8.88
C GLU A 478 -2.13 -20.22 9.25
N ARG A 479 -2.53 -21.04 8.26
CA ARG A 479 -2.97 -22.41 8.53
C ARG A 479 -1.89 -23.20 9.24
N GLY A 480 -2.24 -23.79 10.40
CA GLY A 480 -1.32 -24.57 11.21
C GLY A 480 -0.60 -23.75 12.28
N THR A 481 -0.71 -22.41 12.26
CA THR A 481 -0.22 -21.57 13.37
C THR A 481 -0.79 -22.05 14.69
N ARG A 482 0.08 -22.40 15.63
CA ARG A 482 -0.23 -23.05 16.92
C ARG A 482 -0.39 -22.01 18.01
N ILE A 483 -1.23 -22.32 18.98
CA ILE A 483 -1.38 -21.59 20.24
C ILE A 483 -0.83 -22.48 21.34
N ILE A 484 0.34 -22.15 21.86
CA ILE A 484 1.07 -22.95 22.84
C ILE A 484 1.10 -22.20 24.16
N LEU A 485 0.77 -22.89 25.25
CA LEU A 485 0.82 -22.34 26.60
C LEU A 485 2.02 -22.91 27.37
N GLY A 486 2.97 -22.02 27.72
CA GLY A 486 4.01 -22.27 28.71
C GLY A 486 3.64 -21.63 30.05
N ARG A 487 3.63 -22.40 31.13
CA ARG A 487 3.42 -21.89 32.50
C ARG A 487 4.68 -22.00 33.33
N GLY A 488 4.86 -21.05 34.25
CA GLY A 488 6.00 -20.98 35.12
C GLY A 488 7.34 -20.88 34.35
N PRO A 489 7.51 -19.81 33.52
CA PRO A 489 8.77 -19.63 32.80
C PRO A 489 9.93 -19.46 33.77
N GLY A 490 11.04 -20.18 33.53
CA GLY A 490 12.24 -20.04 34.31
C GLY A 490 12.95 -18.70 34.10
N PRO A 491 13.74 -18.22 35.06
CA PRO A 491 14.46 -16.94 34.96
C PRO A 491 15.35 -16.84 33.71
N ALA A 492 15.95 -17.97 33.28
CA ALA A 492 16.79 -18.02 32.10
C ALA A 492 16.03 -17.66 30.81
N LEU A 493 14.76 -18.10 30.66
CA LEU A 493 13.91 -17.72 29.51
C LEU A 493 13.59 -16.23 29.53
N LEU A 494 13.23 -15.70 30.70
CA LEU A 494 12.90 -14.29 30.85
C LEU A 494 14.08 -13.36 30.53
N ALA A 495 15.29 -13.77 30.97
CA ALA A 495 16.50 -13.06 30.61
C ALA A 495 16.77 -13.11 29.09
N ARG A 496 16.65 -14.28 28.48
CA ARG A 496 16.84 -14.51 27.05
C ARG A 496 15.86 -13.67 26.20
N VAL A 497 14.58 -13.66 26.53
CA VAL A 497 13.56 -12.87 25.81
C VAL A 497 13.90 -11.38 25.85
N ASN A 498 14.34 -10.86 27.02
CA ASN A 498 14.73 -9.46 27.15
C ASN A 498 16.04 -9.14 26.43
N GLU A 499 16.98 -10.09 26.35
CA GLU A 499 18.22 -9.95 25.59
C GLU A 499 17.97 -9.93 24.09
N GLU A 500 17.18 -10.87 23.57
CA GLU A 500 16.75 -10.91 22.18
C GLU A 500 16.06 -9.60 21.76
N TRP A 501 15.11 -9.11 22.57
CA TRP A 501 14.46 -7.84 22.33
C TRP A 501 15.45 -6.66 22.22
N ARG A 502 16.43 -6.59 23.15
CA ARG A 502 17.46 -5.52 23.13
C ARG A 502 18.35 -5.62 21.90
N ALA A 503 18.74 -6.82 21.53
CA ALA A 503 19.59 -7.08 20.36
C ALA A 503 18.87 -6.65 19.06
N GLU A 504 17.60 -7.03 18.89
CA GLU A 504 16.79 -6.65 17.75
C GLU A 504 16.60 -5.13 17.67
N LEU A 505 16.22 -4.50 18.78
CA LEU A 505 16.04 -3.05 18.83
C LEU A 505 17.34 -2.28 18.52
N ALA A 506 18.47 -2.77 19.01
CA ALA A 506 19.77 -2.14 18.78
C ALA A 506 20.17 -2.16 17.30
N GLN A 507 19.79 -3.20 16.53
CA GLN A 507 20.03 -3.27 15.08
C GLN A 507 19.27 -2.15 14.34
N TRP A 508 18.00 -1.93 14.71
CA TRP A 508 17.18 -0.90 14.11
C TRP A 508 17.65 0.52 14.43
N GLU A 509 18.12 0.77 15.62
CA GLU A 509 18.57 2.08 16.06
C GLU A 509 20.06 2.37 15.75
N ASN A 510 20.75 1.48 15.02
CA ASN A 510 22.20 1.56 14.77
C ASN A 510 23.04 1.77 16.04
N LYS A 511 22.58 1.25 17.17
CA LYS A 511 23.28 1.30 18.48
C LYS A 511 24.10 0.05 18.78
N ALA A 512 24.16 -0.88 17.85
CA ALA A 512 24.89 -2.15 17.96
C ALA A 512 26.40 -2.01 17.67
N ARG A 513 27.01 -0.84 18.01
CA ARG A 513 28.47 -0.64 17.92
C ARG A 513 29.07 -0.45 19.29
#